data_0c35c34ec08d924a8cbf9e368df4beed
#
_entry.id   0c35c34ec08d924a8cbf9e368df4beed
#
_cell.length_a   1.000
_cell.length_b   1.000
_cell.length_c   1.000
_cell.angle_alpha   90.00
_cell.angle_beta   90.00
_cell.angle_gamma   90.00
#
_symmetry.space_group_name_H-M   'P 1'
#
loop_
_entity.id
_entity.type
_entity.pdbx_description
1 polymer ?
#
loop_
_entity_poly.entity_id
_entity_poly.type
_entity_poly.pdbx_seq_one_letter_code
_entity_poly.pdbx_strand_id
1 'polypeptide(L)'
;YEVNVIDLMIYGDTLPKHKNLKIFKNDIRDSKNLESALKNVEIVIHLACISNDPSFELDKTLGKKINLDAFEPMVKLAIKQGVNRFIYASSSSVYGIKDVNNVSEDMSLEPLTDYSKYKAICEKVLLKYKSNNFIPTVIRPATVCGFSPRQRLDLVVNILTNLAYNKNQITVFGGSQFRPNIHISDMVDSYL
;
A
#
# COMPACT_ATOMS: atom_id res chain seq x y z
N TYR A 1 -16.28 10.02 -10.60
CA TYR A 1 -16.31 9.60 -9.19
C TYR A 1 -16.25 10.81 -8.26
N GLU A 2 -16.83 10.70 -7.07
CA GLU A 2 -16.52 11.52 -5.92
C GLU A 2 -15.46 10.79 -5.07
N VAL A 3 -14.44 11.52 -4.63
CA VAL A 3 -13.28 10.90 -3.97
C VAL A 3 -13.03 11.54 -2.61
N ASN A 4 -13.01 10.72 -1.57
CA ASN A 4 -12.56 11.10 -0.23
C ASN A 4 -11.13 10.57 -0.03
N VAL A 5 -10.19 11.44 0.30
CA VAL A 5 -8.82 11.06 0.67
C VAL A 5 -8.62 11.33 2.15
N ILE A 6 -8.21 10.31 2.90
CA ILE A 6 -7.74 10.45 4.27
C ILE A 6 -6.23 10.15 4.33
N ASP A 7 -5.45 11.12 4.79
CA ASP A 7 -4.00 11.04 4.90
C ASP A 7 -3.50 11.98 6.00
N LEU A 8 -2.38 11.65 6.64
CA LEU A 8 -1.72 12.51 7.63
C LEU A 8 -1.09 13.76 7.00
N MET A 9 -0.85 13.75 5.70
CA MET A 9 -0.18 14.83 4.93
C MET A 9 1.18 15.23 5.52
N ILE A 10 1.94 14.26 6.05
CA ILE A 10 3.26 14.51 6.66
C ILE A 10 4.30 14.97 5.66
N TYR A 11 4.08 14.71 4.37
CA TYR A 11 4.95 15.13 3.27
C TYR A 11 4.39 16.33 2.48
N GLY A 12 3.39 17.01 3.04
CA GLY A 12 2.68 18.10 2.38
C GLY A 12 1.47 17.62 1.58
N ASP A 13 0.67 18.59 1.13
CA ASP A 13 -0.48 18.36 0.27
C ASP A 13 -0.03 18.49 -1.19
N THR A 14 0.05 17.34 -1.87
CA THR A 14 0.41 17.25 -3.30
C THR A 14 -0.78 16.84 -4.18
N LEU A 15 -1.98 16.78 -3.58
CA LEU A 15 -3.18 16.39 -4.31
C LEU A 15 -3.70 17.52 -5.22
N PRO A 16 -4.26 17.17 -6.39
CA PRO A 16 -4.85 18.17 -7.27
C PRO A 16 -6.10 18.79 -6.64
N LYS A 17 -6.33 20.06 -6.89
CA LYS A 17 -7.61 20.70 -6.55
C LYS A 17 -8.69 20.24 -7.53
N HIS A 18 -9.72 19.58 -7.05
CA HIS A 18 -10.83 19.12 -7.87
C HIS A 18 -12.16 19.24 -7.09
N LYS A 19 -13.25 19.60 -7.78
CA LYS A 19 -14.58 19.79 -7.15
C LYS A 19 -15.13 18.53 -6.48
N ASN A 20 -14.76 17.35 -6.97
CA ASN A 20 -15.21 16.06 -6.47
C ASN A 20 -14.20 15.42 -5.50
N LEU A 21 -13.18 16.16 -5.05
CA LEU A 21 -12.16 15.66 -4.12
C LEU A 21 -12.36 16.31 -2.75
N LYS A 22 -12.56 15.48 -1.73
CA LYS A 22 -12.54 15.90 -0.32
C LYS A 22 -11.30 15.33 0.35
N ILE A 23 -10.58 16.17 1.09
CA ILE A 23 -9.36 15.81 1.80
C ILE A 23 -9.65 15.84 3.30
N PHE A 24 -9.37 14.73 3.98
CA PHE A 24 -9.42 14.58 5.43
C PHE A 24 -7.99 14.41 5.93
N LYS A 25 -7.38 15.49 6.44
CA LYS A 25 -6.05 15.44 7.04
C LYS A 25 -6.14 14.84 8.44
N ASN A 26 -6.13 13.52 8.51
CA ASN A 26 -6.35 12.78 9.76
C ASN A 26 -5.62 11.44 9.76
N ASP A 27 -5.49 10.89 10.97
CA ASP A 27 -4.95 9.56 11.20
C ASP A 27 -6.03 8.48 10.98
N ILE A 28 -5.70 7.42 10.25
CA ILE A 28 -6.60 6.27 10.03
C ILE A 28 -6.96 5.53 11.32
N ARG A 29 -6.20 5.72 12.40
CA ARG A 29 -6.45 5.15 13.74
C ARG A 29 -7.53 5.91 14.51
N ASP A 30 -7.86 7.13 14.09
CA ASP A 30 -8.95 7.90 14.69
C ASP A 30 -10.29 7.48 14.06
N SER A 31 -11.03 6.69 14.81
CA SER A 31 -12.30 6.10 14.35
C SER A 31 -13.36 7.13 13.98
N LYS A 32 -13.42 8.29 14.66
CA LYS A 32 -14.41 9.35 14.38
C LYS A 32 -14.12 10.03 13.04
N ASN A 33 -12.87 10.37 12.81
CA ASN A 33 -12.44 10.98 11.56
C ASN A 33 -12.53 10.00 10.39
N LEU A 34 -12.17 8.73 10.62
CA LEU A 34 -12.32 7.68 9.64
C LEU A 34 -13.81 7.42 9.29
N GLU A 35 -14.71 7.42 10.28
CA GLU A 35 -16.15 7.30 10.05
C GLU A 35 -16.68 8.43 9.16
N SER A 36 -16.21 9.66 9.41
CA SER A 36 -16.59 10.83 8.58
C SER A 36 -16.09 10.70 7.14
N ALA A 37 -14.88 10.19 6.94
CA ALA A 37 -14.30 9.98 5.62
C ALA A 37 -14.99 8.84 4.84
N LEU A 38 -15.52 7.83 5.54
CA LEU A 38 -16.21 6.67 4.97
C LEU A 38 -17.70 6.93 4.68
N LYS A 39 -18.26 8.06 5.07
CA LYS A 39 -19.68 8.35 4.86
C LYS A 39 -20.01 8.41 3.35
N ASN A 40 -21.01 7.63 2.93
CA ASN A 40 -21.46 7.49 1.55
C ASN A 40 -20.36 6.96 0.58
N VAL A 41 -19.38 6.21 1.10
CA VAL A 41 -18.32 5.60 0.31
C VAL A 41 -18.72 4.17 -0.03
N GLU A 42 -18.68 3.84 -1.32
CA GLU A 42 -18.98 2.49 -1.82
C GLU A 42 -17.71 1.63 -1.94
N ILE A 43 -16.58 2.27 -2.30
CA ILE A 43 -15.31 1.60 -2.59
C ILE A 43 -14.21 2.21 -1.74
N VAL A 44 -13.45 1.37 -1.05
CA VAL A 44 -12.23 1.77 -0.34
C VAL A 44 -11.01 1.23 -1.07
N ILE A 45 -10.03 2.09 -1.34
CA ILE A 45 -8.68 1.71 -1.77
C ILE A 45 -7.75 2.04 -0.60
N HIS A 46 -7.29 1.01 0.11
CA HIS A 46 -6.44 1.18 1.29
C HIS A 46 -4.96 1.11 0.93
N LEU A 47 -4.33 2.29 0.85
CA LEU A 47 -2.91 2.47 0.56
C LEU A 47 -2.10 2.91 1.79
N ALA A 48 -2.79 3.43 2.83
CA ALA A 48 -2.12 4.02 3.99
C ALA A 48 -1.33 2.97 4.78
N CYS A 49 -0.03 3.18 4.91
CA CYS A 49 0.86 2.34 5.72
C CYS A 49 2.24 3.00 5.89
N ILE A 50 3.04 2.49 6.83
CA ILE A 50 4.48 2.66 6.79
C ILE A 50 5.00 1.67 5.74
N SER A 51 5.47 2.17 4.60
CA SER A 51 5.55 1.43 3.34
C SER A 51 6.91 0.78 3.02
N ASN A 52 7.85 0.78 3.95
CA ASN A 52 9.15 0.14 3.74
C ASN A 52 9.78 -0.35 5.04
N ASP A 53 10.64 -1.35 4.92
CA ASP A 53 11.32 -1.95 6.06
C ASP A 53 12.19 -0.95 6.85
N PRO A 54 13.04 -0.10 6.22
CA PRO A 54 13.84 0.86 6.98
C PRO A 54 13.01 1.82 7.84
N SER A 55 11.90 2.35 7.30
CA SER A 55 11.00 3.23 8.09
C SER A 55 10.27 2.46 9.18
N PHE A 56 9.96 1.19 8.94
CA PHE A 56 9.32 0.31 9.90
C PHE A 56 10.24 -0.01 11.10
N GLU A 57 11.54 -0.22 10.84
CA GLU A 57 12.53 -0.50 11.86
C GLU A 57 12.82 0.69 12.80
N LEU A 58 12.50 1.94 12.38
CA LEU A 58 12.67 3.12 13.23
C LEU A 58 11.75 3.09 14.46
N ASP A 59 10.52 2.59 14.31
CA ASP A 59 9.59 2.38 15.42
C ASP A 59 8.63 1.23 15.08
N LYS A 60 9.01 0.02 15.48
CA LYS A 60 8.23 -1.21 15.26
C LYS A 60 6.86 -1.16 15.93
N THR A 61 6.76 -0.49 17.08
CA THR A 61 5.49 -0.36 17.82
C THR A 61 4.52 0.52 17.04
N LEU A 62 4.98 1.66 16.55
CA LEU A 62 4.20 2.54 15.69
C LEU A 62 3.83 1.83 14.37
N GLY A 63 4.81 1.15 13.78
CA GLY A 63 4.61 0.36 12.57
C GLY A 63 3.49 -0.68 12.74
N LYS A 64 3.52 -1.43 13.83
CA LYS A 64 2.47 -2.40 14.16
C LYS A 64 1.10 -1.73 14.34
N LYS A 65 1.04 -0.63 15.11
CA LYS A 65 -0.22 0.11 15.36
C LYS A 65 -0.87 0.62 14.08
N ILE A 66 -0.08 1.07 13.10
CA ILE A 66 -0.58 1.62 11.83
C ILE A 66 -0.91 0.50 10.84
N ASN A 67 0.05 -0.43 10.62
CA ASN A 67 -0.06 -1.40 9.55
C ASN A 67 -0.90 -2.63 9.91
N LEU A 68 -1.04 -2.96 11.20
CA LEU A 68 -1.74 -4.15 11.66
C LEU A 68 -2.93 -3.83 12.57
N ASP A 69 -2.69 -3.16 13.71
CA ASP A 69 -3.70 -3.05 14.75
C ASP A 69 -4.90 -2.17 14.32
N ALA A 70 -4.67 -1.18 13.44
CA ALA A 70 -5.72 -0.32 12.89
C ALA A 70 -6.55 -1.01 11.79
N PHE A 71 -6.04 -2.08 11.18
CA PHE A 71 -6.60 -2.63 9.94
C PHE A 71 -7.99 -3.25 10.14
N GLU A 72 -8.12 -4.20 11.06
CA GLU A 72 -9.41 -4.87 11.29
C GLU A 72 -10.51 -3.93 11.79
N PRO A 73 -10.25 -3.01 12.74
CA PRO A 73 -11.23 -1.98 13.12
C PRO A 73 -11.69 -1.14 11.92
N MET A 74 -10.78 -0.76 11.03
CA MET A 74 -11.11 0.00 9.81
C MET A 74 -12.00 -0.81 8.86
N VAL A 75 -11.69 -2.09 8.61
CA VAL A 75 -12.52 -2.98 7.77
C VAL A 75 -13.93 -3.10 8.34
N LYS A 76 -14.06 -3.32 9.65
CA LYS A 76 -15.37 -3.40 10.34
C LYS A 76 -16.15 -2.09 10.19
N LEU A 77 -15.48 -0.95 10.34
CA LEU A 77 -16.09 0.35 10.19
C LEU A 77 -16.53 0.61 8.74
N ALA A 78 -15.71 0.24 7.76
CA ALA A 78 -16.05 0.35 6.34
C ALA A 78 -17.33 -0.46 6.01
N ILE A 79 -17.42 -1.71 6.48
CA ILE A 79 -18.61 -2.55 6.32
C ILE A 79 -19.83 -1.88 6.98
N LYS A 80 -19.68 -1.38 8.21
CA LYS A 80 -20.76 -0.68 8.95
C LYS A 80 -21.27 0.55 8.19
N GLN A 81 -20.39 1.27 7.46
CA GLN A 81 -20.72 2.44 6.65
C GLN A 81 -21.28 2.10 5.26
N GLY A 82 -21.40 0.80 4.91
CA GLY A 82 -22.00 0.36 3.67
C GLY A 82 -21.01 0.23 2.50
N VAL A 83 -19.70 0.24 2.77
CA VAL A 83 -18.68 -0.07 1.76
C VAL A 83 -18.92 -1.49 1.24
N ASN A 84 -19.02 -1.64 -0.07
CA ASN A 84 -19.27 -2.92 -0.74
C ASN A 84 -18.01 -3.52 -1.40
N ARG A 85 -16.99 -2.71 -1.67
CA ARG A 85 -15.70 -3.16 -2.21
C ARG A 85 -14.53 -2.56 -1.44
N PHE A 86 -13.61 -3.42 -1.04
CA PHE A 86 -12.41 -3.01 -0.32
C PHE A 86 -11.17 -3.54 -1.02
N ILE A 87 -10.39 -2.64 -1.61
CA ILE A 87 -9.16 -2.97 -2.33
C ILE A 87 -7.98 -2.70 -1.39
N TYR A 88 -7.22 -3.73 -1.08
CA TYR A 88 -6.08 -3.66 -0.18
C TYR A 88 -4.76 -3.74 -0.94
N ALA A 89 -3.93 -2.72 -0.77
CA ALA A 89 -2.55 -2.75 -1.22
C ALA A 89 -1.70 -3.60 -0.27
N SER A 90 -1.55 -4.87 -0.59
CA SER A 90 -0.57 -5.76 0.03
C SER A 90 0.83 -5.49 -0.56
N SER A 91 1.63 -6.49 -0.81
CA SER A 91 2.97 -6.36 -1.39
C SER A 91 3.44 -7.69 -1.94
N SER A 92 4.20 -7.69 -3.01
CA SER A 92 4.90 -8.90 -3.49
C SER A 92 5.89 -9.46 -2.46
N SER A 93 6.34 -8.65 -1.50
CA SER A 93 7.23 -9.11 -0.41
C SER A 93 6.61 -10.17 0.51
N VAL A 94 5.29 -10.38 0.45
CA VAL A 94 4.62 -11.44 1.22
C VAL A 94 5.01 -12.83 0.75
N TYR A 95 5.48 -12.98 -0.48
CA TYR A 95 5.95 -14.27 -1.01
C TYR A 95 7.32 -14.71 -0.43
N GLY A 96 8.13 -13.76 0.08
CA GLY A 96 9.49 -14.04 0.50
C GLY A 96 10.43 -14.26 -0.68
N ILE A 97 11.40 -15.17 -0.50
CA ILE A 97 12.32 -15.58 -1.57
C ILE A 97 11.75 -16.82 -2.26
N LYS A 98 11.68 -16.79 -3.58
CA LYS A 98 11.22 -17.91 -4.40
C LYS A 98 12.26 -18.21 -5.48
N ASP A 99 12.66 -19.46 -5.57
CA ASP A 99 13.61 -19.97 -6.58
C ASP A 99 12.88 -20.45 -7.85
N VAL A 100 11.91 -19.64 -8.30
CA VAL A 100 11.10 -19.92 -9.50
C VAL A 100 10.98 -18.66 -10.35
N ASN A 101 10.89 -18.83 -11.66
CA ASN A 101 10.79 -17.69 -12.58
C ASN A 101 9.43 -16.98 -12.53
N ASN A 102 8.36 -17.72 -12.25
CA ASN A 102 7.01 -17.19 -12.22
C ASN A 102 6.40 -17.38 -10.83
N VAL A 103 6.12 -16.29 -10.16
CA VAL A 103 5.41 -16.29 -8.87
C VAL A 103 3.94 -15.96 -9.12
N SER A 104 3.04 -16.83 -8.66
CA SER A 104 1.59 -16.70 -8.79
C SER A 104 0.91 -16.58 -7.43
N GLU A 105 -0.36 -16.19 -7.44
CA GLU A 105 -1.18 -15.97 -6.25
C GLU A 105 -1.40 -17.25 -5.42
N ASP A 106 -1.29 -18.42 -6.04
CA ASP A 106 -1.46 -19.74 -5.40
C ASP A 106 -0.31 -20.16 -4.50
N MET A 107 0.84 -19.48 -4.64
CA MET A 107 2.04 -19.85 -3.90
C MET A 107 1.92 -19.51 -2.42
N SER A 108 2.65 -20.30 -1.61
CA SER A 108 2.78 -20.06 -0.17
C SER A 108 3.37 -18.68 0.12
N LEU A 109 2.84 -18.02 1.16
CA LEU A 109 3.38 -16.78 1.67
C LEU A 109 4.43 -17.08 2.72
N GLU A 110 5.64 -16.56 2.51
CA GLU A 110 6.82 -16.75 3.37
C GLU A 110 7.46 -15.39 3.71
N PRO A 111 6.69 -14.46 4.31
CA PRO A 111 7.17 -13.11 4.55
C PRO A 111 8.33 -13.09 5.53
N LEU A 112 9.39 -12.35 5.22
CA LEU A 112 10.63 -12.34 6.00
C LEU A 112 10.64 -11.21 7.04
N THR A 113 10.14 -10.03 6.70
CA THR A 113 10.16 -8.84 7.54
C THR A 113 8.83 -8.63 8.27
N ASP A 114 8.83 -7.86 9.35
CA ASP A 114 7.60 -7.55 10.08
C ASP A 114 6.61 -6.78 9.19
N TYR A 115 7.09 -5.89 8.32
CA TYR A 115 6.27 -5.24 7.31
C TYR A 115 5.51 -6.26 6.45
N SER A 116 6.23 -7.20 5.83
CA SER A 116 5.63 -8.20 4.95
C SER A 116 4.76 -9.21 5.71
N LYS A 117 5.11 -9.57 6.95
CA LYS A 117 4.28 -10.42 7.82
C LYS A 117 2.94 -9.75 8.13
N TYR A 118 2.95 -8.44 8.45
CA TYR A 118 1.71 -7.71 8.75
C TYR A 118 0.86 -7.54 7.49
N LYS A 119 1.46 -7.32 6.32
CA LYS A 119 0.73 -7.36 5.05
C LYS A 119 0.01 -8.70 4.85
N ALA A 120 0.69 -9.82 5.02
CA ALA A 120 0.11 -11.16 4.88
C ALA A 120 -0.99 -11.45 5.93
N ILE A 121 -0.84 -10.98 7.17
CA ILE A 121 -1.87 -11.09 8.20
C ILE A 121 -3.12 -10.29 7.81
N CYS A 122 -2.95 -9.06 7.35
CA CYS A 122 -4.05 -8.21 6.92
C CYS A 122 -4.84 -8.80 5.74
N GLU A 123 -4.17 -9.47 4.79
CA GLU A 123 -4.86 -10.22 3.72
C GLU A 123 -5.81 -11.27 4.30
N LYS A 124 -5.31 -12.09 5.23
CA LYS A 124 -6.11 -13.13 5.90
C LYS A 124 -7.27 -12.52 6.69
N VAL A 125 -7.03 -11.41 7.38
CA VAL A 125 -8.08 -10.69 8.12
C VAL A 125 -9.15 -10.19 7.16
N LEU A 126 -8.77 -9.51 6.10
CA LEU A 126 -9.71 -8.92 5.14
C LEU A 126 -10.59 -9.99 4.47
N LEU A 127 -9.99 -11.10 4.03
CA LEU A 127 -10.69 -12.17 3.32
C LEU A 127 -11.74 -12.89 4.19
N LYS A 128 -11.64 -12.86 5.54
CA LYS A 128 -12.66 -13.40 6.45
C LYS A 128 -13.99 -12.65 6.37
N TYR A 129 -14.00 -11.40 5.91
CA TYR A 129 -15.19 -10.57 5.81
C TYR A 129 -15.90 -10.68 4.45
N LYS A 130 -15.37 -11.49 3.52
CA LYS A 130 -15.99 -11.71 2.21
C LYS A 130 -17.43 -12.17 2.36
N SER A 131 -18.35 -11.48 1.68
CA SER A 131 -19.77 -11.81 1.65
C SER A 131 -20.39 -11.33 0.34
N ASN A 132 -21.68 -11.58 0.13
CA ASN A 132 -22.40 -11.08 -1.04
C ASN A 132 -22.45 -9.54 -1.10
N ASN A 133 -22.35 -8.88 0.05
CA ASN A 133 -22.45 -7.42 0.17
C ASN A 133 -21.08 -6.75 0.42
N PHE A 134 -20.00 -7.52 0.53
CA PHE A 134 -18.66 -6.99 0.74
C PHE A 134 -17.63 -7.82 -0.02
N ILE A 135 -17.02 -7.21 -1.02
CA ILE A 135 -16.08 -7.85 -1.94
C ILE A 135 -14.67 -7.34 -1.64
N PRO A 136 -13.84 -8.10 -0.89
CA PRO A 136 -12.45 -7.77 -0.69
C PRO A 136 -11.62 -8.15 -1.92
N THR A 137 -10.70 -7.26 -2.31
CA THR A 137 -9.70 -7.50 -3.35
C THR A 137 -8.33 -7.23 -2.75
N VAL A 138 -7.39 -8.15 -2.93
CA VAL A 138 -6.00 -8.01 -2.51
C VAL A 138 -5.13 -7.84 -3.74
N ILE A 139 -4.36 -6.74 -3.78
CA ILE A 139 -3.36 -6.51 -4.83
C ILE A 139 -1.99 -6.64 -4.16
N ARG A 140 -1.10 -7.46 -4.73
CA ARG A 140 0.28 -7.65 -4.28
C ARG A 140 1.25 -6.98 -5.26
N PRO A 141 1.40 -5.65 -5.20
CA PRO A 141 2.20 -4.92 -6.17
C PRO A 141 3.67 -5.32 -6.10
N ALA A 142 4.30 -5.32 -7.29
CA ALA A 142 5.72 -5.26 -7.46
C ALA A 142 6.28 -3.91 -6.94
N THR A 143 7.59 -3.72 -6.99
CA THR A 143 8.20 -2.41 -6.68
C THR A 143 7.72 -1.38 -7.68
N VAL A 144 6.99 -0.36 -7.21
CA VAL A 144 6.43 0.67 -8.08
C VAL A 144 7.51 1.71 -8.41
N CYS A 145 7.74 1.97 -9.69
CA CYS A 145 8.67 2.98 -10.17
C CYS A 145 7.95 4.04 -11.01
N GLY A 146 8.64 5.14 -11.31
CA GLY A 146 8.11 6.27 -12.07
C GLY A 146 8.09 7.56 -11.26
N PHE A 147 7.61 8.63 -11.88
CA PHE A 147 7.57 9.96 -11.26
C PHE A 147 6.52 10.04 -10.15
N SER A 148 6.88 10.72 -9.08
CA SER A 148 5.97 11.10 -7.99
C SER A 148 6.37 12.46 -7.41
N PRO A 149 5.42 13.32 -6.99
CA PRO A 149 5.73 14.55 -6.26
C PRO A 149 6.58 14.31 -5.01
N ARG A 150 6.36 13.18 -4.33
CA ARG A 150 7.22 12.67 -3.28
C ARG A 150 8.01 11.48 -3.81
N GLN A 151 9.10 11.78 -4.52
CA GLN A 151 9.93 10.75 -5.14
C GLN A 151 10.67 9.92 -4.08
N ARG A 152 10.50 8.60 -4.12
CA ARG A 152 11.30 7.66 -3.34
C ARG A 152 12.55 7.27 -4.12
N LEU A 153 13.73 7.68 -3.60
CA LEU A 153 15.03 7.37 -4.19
C LEU A 153 15.71 6.14 -3.57
N ASP A 154 15.01 5.41 -2.73
CA ASP A 154 15.45 4.13 -2.15
C ASP A 154 14.99 2.91 -2.97
N LEU A 155 14.17 3.10 -4.00
CA LEU A 155 13.69 2.06 -4.90
C LEU A 155 14.64 1.85 -6.07
N VAL A 156 14.86 0.58 -6.44
CA VAL A 156 15.93 0.19 -7.35
C VAL A 156 15.94 0.97 -8.68
N VAL A 157 14.83 1.05 -9.39
CA VAL A 157 14.76 1.79 -10.67
C VAL A 157 15.00 3.27 -10.43
N ASN A 158 14.36 3.87 -9.43
CA ASN A 158 14.45 5.30 -9.14
C ASN A 158 15.87 5.71 -8.72
N ILE A 159 16.51 4.94 -7.81
CA ILE A 159 17.88 5.26 -7.35
C ILE A 159 18.91 5.07 -8.45
N LEU A 160 18.84 3.97 -9.21
CA LEU A 160 19.81 3.73 -10.28
C LEU A 160 19.68 4.78 -11.39
N THR A 161 18.47 5.16 -11.78
CA THR A 161 18.23 6.24 -12.73
C THR A 161 18.78 7.57 -12.23
N ASN A 162 18.52 7.91 -10.96
CA ASN A 162 19.04 9.13 -10.35
C ASN A 162 20.59 9.14 -10.30
N LEU A 163 21.22 8.03 -9.95
CA LEU A 163 22.68 7.91 -9.91
C LEU A 163 23.28 7.98 -11.32
N ALA A 164 22.70 7.28 -12.29
CA ALA A 164 23.15 7.33 -13.67
C ALA A 164 23.13 8.77 -14.23
N TYR A 165 22.02 9.49 -14.00
CA TYR A 165 21.86 10.85 -14.49
C TYR A 165 22.77 11.87 -13.80
N ASN A 166 22.86 11.84 -12.47
CA ASN A 166 23.55 12.88 -11.70
C ASN A 166 25.03 12.56 -11.44
N LYS A 167 25.42 11.28 -11.47
CA LYS A 167 26.78 10.82 -11.13
C LYS A 167 27.49 10.14 -12.30
N ASN A 168 26.82 9.91 -13.43
CA ASN A 168 27.31 9.10 -14.55
C ASN A 168 27.84 7.72 -14.11
N GLN A 169 27.30 7.20 -13.01
CA GLN A 169 27.73 5.94 -12.40
C GLN A 169 26.55 5.31 -11.67
N ILE A 170 26.45 3.99 -11.74
CA ILE A 170 25.52 3.21 -10.92
C ILE A 170 26.31 2.22 -10.04
N THR A 171 25.82 1.98 -8.83
CA THR A 171 26.33 0.93 -7.96
C THR A 171 25.28 -0.14 -7.81
N VAL A 172 25.62 -1.36 -8.21
CA VAL A 172 24.73 -2.52 -8.12
C VAL A 172 25.24 -3.48 -7.05
N PHE A 173 24.40 -3.80 -6.08
CA PHE A 173 24.68 -4.80 -5.06
C PHE A 173 24.08 -6.13 -5.47
N GLY A 174 24.93 -7.16 -5.61
CA GLY A 174 24.54 -8.44 -6.15
C GLY A 174 24.46 -8.40 -7.69
N GLY A 175 23.26 -8.44 -8.24
CA GLY A 175 23.02 -8.34 -9.69
C GLY A 175 22.40 -9.59 -10.33
N SER A 176 22.42 -10.72 -9.64
CA SER A 176 21.76 -11.96 -10.07
C SER A 176 20.32 -12.12 -9.60
N GLN A 177 19.90 -11.31 -8.63
CA GLN A 177 18.55 -11.38 -8.06
C GLN A 177 17.50 -10.79 -9.02
N PHE A 178 16.44 -11.54 -9.23
CA PHE A 178 15.24 -11.02 -9.92
C PHE A 178 14.39 -10.18 -8.97
N ARG A 179 14.00 -8.99 -9.42
CA ARG A 179 13.12 -8.09 -8.69
C ARG A 179 12.01 -7.61 -9.61
N PRO A 180 10.74 -7.92 -9.32
CA PRO A 180 9.64 -7.42 -10.12
C PRO A 180 9.47 -5.92 -9.92
N ASN A 181 9.26 -5.20 -11.02
CA ASN A 181 8.97 -3.77 -11.03
C ASN A 181 7.72 -3.51 -11.87
N ILE A 182 6.97 -2.49 -11.50
CA ILE A 182 5.79 -2.01 -12.24
C ILE A 182 5.85 -0.49 -12.35
N HIS A 183 5.47 0.05 -13.50
CA HIS A 183 5.37 1.49 -13.65
C HIS A 183 4.12 2.02 -12.94
N ILE A 184 4.21 3.27 -12.43
CA ILE A 184 3.10 3.88 -11.67
C ILE A 184 1.80 3.97 -12.46
N SER A 185 1.86 4.16 -13.78
CA SER A 185 0.65 4.20 -14.63
C SER A 185 -0.07 2.87 -14.63
N ASP A 186 0.67 1.75 -14.83
CA ASP A 186 0.09 0.40 -14.82
C ASP A 186 -0.43 0.03 -13.43
N MET A 187 0.24 0.53 -12.38
CA MET A 187 -0.22 0.32 -11.01
C MET A 187 -1.54 1.07 -10.75
N VAL A 188 -1.68 2.30 -11.23
CA VAL A 188 -2.93 3.06 -11.13
C VAL A 188 -4.05 2.34 -11.88
N ASP A 189 -3.80 1.88 -13.10
CA ASP A 189 -4.79 1.14 -13.91
C ASP A 189 -5.23 -0.15 -13.23
N SER A 190 -4.36 -0.79 -12.44
CA SER A 190 -4.71 -2.00 -11.67
C SER A 190 -5.66 -1.74 -10.49
N TYR A 191 -5.77 -0.50 -10.02
CA TYR A 191 -6.71 -0.10 -8.96
C TYR A 191 -8.07 0.37 -9.49
N LEU A 192 -8.17 0.71 -10.77
CA LEU A 192 -9.36 1.23 -11.44
C LEU A 192 -10.14 0.12 -12.17
#